data_b14d07c0f7b9b06757c3e21e7120d153
#
_entry.id   b14d07c0f7b9b06757c3e21e7120d153
#
_cell.length_a   1.000
_cell.length_b   1.000
_cell.length_c   1.000
_cell.angle_alpha   90.00
_cell.angle_beta   90.00
_cell.angle_gamma   90.00
#
_symmetry.space_group_name_H-M   'P 1'
#
loop_
_entity.id
_entity.type
_entity.pdbx_description
1 polymer ?
#
loop_
_entity_poly.entity_id
_entity_poly.type
_entity_poly.pdbx_seq_one_letter_code
_entity_poly.pdbx_strand_id
1 'polypeptide(L)' 'LYAPQGQDPQKPHEQDELYFIIEGTSMLLIEDSEFECAPGDAFFVKAGAAHHFFEFSDDFKTWVVFWGPKGGEADLS' A
#
# COMPACT_ATOMS: atom_id res chain seq x y z
N LEU A 1 -0.56 9.07 -7.23
CA LEU A 1 0.76 9.00 -6.60
C LEU A 1 0.65 9.28 -5.11
N TYR A 2 1.21 8.41 -4.31
CA TYR A 2 1.17 8.54 -2.87
C TYR A 2 2.58 8.82 -2.34
N ALA A 3 2.72 9.88 -1.57
CA ALA A 3 4.00 10.31 -1.01
C ALA A 3 3.78 10.73 0.44
N PRO A 4 3.75 9.77 1.38
CA PRO A 4 3.50 10.09 2.78
C PRO A 4 4.66 10.86 3.40
N GLN A 5 4.33 11.73 4.35
CA GLN A 5 5.33 12.46 5.13
C GLN A 5 4.88 12.46 6.59
N GLY A 6 5.79 12.11 7.49
CA GLY A 6 5.46 11.96 8.89
C GLY A 6 4.79 10.63 9.14
N GLN A 7 3.58 10.62 9.66
CA GLN A 7 2.82 9.40 9.87
C GLN A 7 1.96 9.09 8.65
N ASP A 8 1.82 7.80 8.38
CA ASP A 8 0.91 7.36 7.33
C ASP A 8 -0.48 7.12 7.95
N PRO A 9 -1.45 8.00 7.67
CA PRO A 9 -2.78 7.88 8.28
C PRO A 9 -3.73 6.97 7.52
N GLN A 10 -3.22 6.11 6.66
CA GLN A 10 -4.07 5.26 5.84
C GLN A 10 -5.02 4.41 6.67
N LYS A 11 -6.22 4.25 6.13
CA LYS A 11 -7.25 3.38 6.68
C LYS A 11 -7.55 2.29 5.65
N PRO A 12 -8.10 1.14 6.08
CA PRO A 12 -8.48 0.11 5.14
C PRO A 12 -9.46 0.65 4.10
N HIS A 13 -9.25 0.28 2.84
CA HIS A 13 -10.09 0.69 1.72
C HIS A 13 -11.03 -0.43 1.33
N GLU A 14 -12.11 -0.07 0.65
CA GLU A 14 -13.12 -1.03 0.21
C GLU A 14 -12.74 -1.78 -1.06
N GLN A 15 -11.70 -1.32 -1.75
CA GLN A 15 -11.23 -1.93 -3.01
C GLN A 15 -9.84 -2.49 -2.83
N ASP A 16 -9.46 -3.39 -3.71
CA ASP A 16 -8.08 -3.89 -3.75
C ASP A 16 -7.15 -2.78 -4.20
N GLU A 17 -5.92 -2.81 -3.71
CA GLU A 17 -4.91 -1.82 -4.05
C GLU A 17 -3.65 -2.50 -4.54
N LEU A 18 -2.97 -1.85 -5.48
CA LEU A 18 -1.65 -2.26 -5.92
C LEU A 18 -0.72 -1.07 -5.80
N TYR A 19 0.37 -1.25 -5.08
CA TYR A 19 1.40 -0.23 -4.92
C TYR A 19 2.59 -0.56 -5.80
N PHE A 20 3.09 0.44 -6.53
CA PHE A 20 4.34 0.35 -7.27
C PHE A 20 5.30 1.38 -6.70
N ILE A 21 6.37 0.93 -6.09
CA ILE A 21 7.33 1.83 -5.45
C ILE A 21 8.19 2.50 -6.52
N ILE A 22 8.20 3.83 -6.51
CA ILE A 22 8.89 4.63 -7.52
C ILE A 22 10.21 5.17 -7.02
N GLU A 23 10.22 5.71 -5.80
CA GLU A 23 11.36 6.44 -5.27
C GLU A 23 11.41 6.26 -3.76
N GLY A 24 12.63 6.23 -3.22
CA GLY A 24 12.85 6.12 -1.79
C GLY A 24 12.65 4.72 -1.25
N THR A 25 12.67 4.60 0.07
CA THR A 25 12.52 3.33 0.77
C THR A 25 11.48 3.47 1.88
N SER A 26 10.90 2.36 2.27
CA SER A 26 9.93 2.33 3.35
C SER A 26 9.78 0.91 3.88
N MET A 27 9.09 0.80 4.99
CA MET A 27 8.51 -0.47 5.44
C MET A 27 7.01 -0.40 5.19
N LEU A 28 6.42 -1.53 4.86
CA LEU A 28 4.97 -1.65 4.67
C LEU A 28 4.46 -2.73 5.59
N LEU A 29 3.52 -2.37 6.46
CA LEU A 29 2.82 -3.33 7.30
C LEU A 29 1.49 -3.66 6.64
N ILE A 30 1.25 -4.94 6.38
CA ILE A 30 -0.04 -5.43 5.89
C ILE A 30 -0.51 -6.49 6.90
N GLU A 31 -1.59 -6.19 7.60
CA GLU A 31 -2.08 -6.98 8.72
C GLU A 31 -0.95 -7.17 9.73
N ASP A 32 -0.44 -8.37 9.94
CA ASP A 32 0.64 -8.66 10.87
C ASP A 32 1.99 -8.87 10.20
N SER A 33 2.10 -8.61 8.89
CA SER A 33 3.32 -8.88 8.14
C SER A 33 4.01 -7.59 7.73
N GLU A 34 5.33 -7.53 7.89
CA GLU A 34 6.13 -6.38 7.52
C GLU A 34 6.95 -6.69 6.28
N PHE A 35 7.04 -5.71 5.38
CA PHE A 35 7.77 -5.84 4.12
C PHE A 35 8.67 -4.63 3.91
N GLU A 36 9.87 -4.85 3.40
CA GLU A 36 10.75 -3.76 2.97
C GLU A 36 10.34 -3.34 1.56
N CYS A 37 10.29 -2.03 1.33
CA CYS A 37 9.91 -1.47 0.04
C CYS A 37 11.07 -0.69 -0.56
N ALA A 38 11.35 -0.94 -1.84
CA ALA A 38 12.39 -0.23 -2.59
C ALA A 38 11.88 0.02 -4.01
N PRO A 39 12.48 0.98 -4.75
CA PRO A 39 12.05 1.26 -6.11
C PRO A 39 12.00 0.01 -6.98
N GLY A 40 10.92 -0.15 -7.72
CA GLY A 40 10.69 -1.32 -8.56
C GLY A 40 9.88 -2.41 -7.91
N ASP A 41 9.64 -2.34 -6.60
CA ASP A 41 8.82 -3.33 -5.91
C ASP A 41 7.33 -3.05 -6.13
N ALA A 42 6.54 -4.11 -6.11
CA ALA A 42 5.08 -4.00 -6.20
C ALA A 42 4.45 -4.80 -5.06
N PHE A 43 3.40 -4.25 -4.47
CA PHE A 43 2.70 -4.88 -3.34
C PHE A 43 1.21 -4.86 -3.56
N PHE A 44 0.58 -6.01 -3.43
CA PHE A 44 -0.87 -6.12 -3.51
C PHE A 44 -1.45 -6.08 -2.10
N VAL A 45 -2.44 -5.22 -1.90
CA VAL A 45 -3.17 -5.12 -0.64
C VAL A 45 -4.63 -5.41 -0.88
N LYS A 46 -5.11 -6.48 -0.29
CA LYS A 46 -6.49 -6.91 -0.46
C LYS A 46 -7.45 -5.93 0.22
N ALA A 47 -8.61 -5.74 -0.38
CA ALA A 47 -9.65 -4.89 0.18
C ALA A 47 -9.92 -5.25 1.64
N GLY A 48 -10.03 -4.26 2.48
CA GLY A 48 -10.29 -4.44 3.91
C GLY A 48 -9.07 -4.78 4.76
N ALA A 49 -7.92 -5.05 4.14
CA ALA A 49 -6.72 -5.35 4.89
C ALA A 49 -6.14 -4.09 5.52
N ALA A 50 -5.88 -4.12 6.81
CA ALA A 50 -5.24 -3.00 7.50
C ALA A 50 -3.78 -2.92 7.03
N HIS A 51 -3.35 -1.73 6.66
CA HIS A 51 -2.01 -1.54 6.16
C HIS A 51 -1.54 -0.10 6.35
N HIS A 52 -0.24 0.10 6.45
CA HIS A 52 0.36 1.43 6.43
C HIS A 52 1.86 1.33 6.14
N PHE A 53 2.39 2.42 5.61
CA PHE A 53 3.84 2.58 5.44
C PHE A 53 4.41 3.20 6.70
N PHE A 54 5.62 2.79 7.06
CA PHE A 54 6.33 3.36 8.21
C PHE A 54 7.83 3.36 7.94
N GLU A 55 8.57 4.13 8.70
CA GLU A 55 10.02 4.27 8.53
C GLU A 55 10.40 4.60 7.09
N PHE A 56 9.63 5.50 6.46
CA PHE A 56 9.87 5.85 5.06
C PHE A 56 10.84 7.02 4.92
N SER A 57 11.63 6.98 3.84
CA SER A 57 12.54 8.07 3.52
C SER A 57 11.76 9.31 3.08
N ASP A 58 12.39 10.49 3.14
CA ASP A 58 11.73 11.75 2.79
C ASP A 58 11.28 11.79 1.33
N ASP A 59 11.97 11.06 0.47
CA ASP A 59 11.66 11.01 -0.97
C ASP A 59 10.76 9.83 -1.36
N PHE A 60 10.23 9.11 -0.40
CA PHE A 60 9.40 7.93 -0.68
C PHE A 60 8.17 8.29 -1.48
N LYS A 61 7.97 7.61 -2.61
CA LYS A 61 6.80 7.77 -3.48
C LYS A 61 6.40 6.43 -4.04
N THR A 62 5.11 6.23 -4.16
CA THR A 62 4.56 5.02 -4.76
C THR A 62 3.32 5.36 -5.57
N TRP A 63 3.13 4.66 -6.70
CA TRP A 63 1.85 4.66 -7.37
C TRP A 63 0.91 3.74 -6.61
N VAL A 64 -0.35 4.13 -6.53
CA VAL A 64 -1.38 3.27 -5.99
C VAL A 64 -2.51 3.18 -6.99
N VAL A 65 -2.94 1.96 -7.27
CA VAL A 65 -4.04 1.68 -8.19
C VAL A 65 -5.12 0.97 -7.40
N PHE A 66 -6.33 1.51 -7.43
CA PHE A 66 -7.49 0.91 -6.81
C PHE A 66 -8.34 0.28 -7.90
N TRP A 67 -8.82 -0.94 -7.68
CA TRP A 67 -9.69 -1.57 -8.67
C TRP A 67 -10.59 -2.60 -8.02
N GLY A 68 -11.53 -3.10 -8.84
CA GLY A 68 -12.42 -4.14 -8.40
C GLY A 68 -13.63 -3.61 -7.66
N PRO A 69 -14.58 -4.47 -7.35
CA PRO A 69 -15.77 -4.10 -6.61
C PRO A 69 -15.45 -3.89 -5.14
N LYS A 70 -16.37 -3.28 -4.42
CA LYS A 70 -16.27 -3.20 -2.97
C LYS A 70 -16.14 -4.61 -2.39
N GLY A 71 -15.24 -4.76 -1.41
CA GLY A 71 -14.98 -6.05 -0.82
C GLY A 71 -13.93 -6.87 -1.56
N GLY A 72 -13.46 -6.38 -2.72
CA GLY A 72 -12.39 -6.99 -3.48
C GLY A 72 -12.87 -8.02 -4.48
N GLU A 73 -11.96 -8.44 -5.36
CA GLU A 73 -12.31 -9.37 -6.43
C GLU A 73 -12.68 -10.76 -5.94
N ALA A 74 -12.18 -11.14 -4.79
CA ALA A 74 -12.52 -12.43 -4.21
C ALA A 74 -14.02 -12.59 -3.96
N ASP A 75 -14.73 -11.47 -3.86
CA ASP A 75 -16.18 -11.48 -3.62
C ASP A 75 -17.00 -11.66 -4.90
N LEU A 76 -16.36 -11.82 -6.03
CA LEU A 76 -17.03 -12.02 -7.30
C LEU A 76 -17.40 -13.47 -7.57
N SER A 77 -17.09 -14.33 -6.67
CA SER A 77 -17.37 -15.76 -6.83
C SER A 77 -18.86 -16.08 -6.77
#